data_ebe448b72a211d11f55a005fc157c0cf
#
_entry.id   ebe448b72a211d11f55a005fc157c0cf
#
_cell.length_a   1.000
_cell.length_b   1.000
_cell.length_c   1.000
_cell.angle_alpha   90.00
_cell.angle_beta   90.00
_cell.angle_gamma   90.00
#
_symmetry.space_group_name_H-M   'P 1'
#
loop_
_entity.id
_entity.type
_entity.pdbx_description
1 polymer ?
#
loop_
_entity_poly.entity_id
_entity_poly.type
_entity_poly.pdbx_seq_one_letter_code
_entity_poly.pdbx_strand_id
1 'polypeptide(L)'
;NGIERVEEDLMGKERPGIYDPYISVYCIEAGAKLLQREHFDIMYLTTTDFVQHKYAPGSVEANDFLSKIDYWLGELDKLGAIIGVTADHGMEAKTNADGTPKVRFIEDLLNQQCIPSRVILPITDPYVVHHGALGGYGTLYLEDQSQLTAAKAYLQGLDGIETVLTNDEAVTRFELPSDRIGDLVVLADASTTIGRTPSWHDLDKVKEGLRSHGGEYCQVVPMIFNKKLKQDYDDRLVSGTCRNFDLFHFLSNGF
;
A
#
# COMPACT_ATOMS: atom_id res chain seq x y z
N ASN A 1 24.46 -15.29 -11.39
CA ASN A 1 23.34 -14.88 -10.57
C ASN A 1 23.13 -13.37 -10.75
N GLY A 2 21.88 -12.91 -11.06
CA GLY A 2 21.63 -11.50 -11.40
C GLY A 2 21.85 -10.54 -10.23
N ILE A 3 21.62 -10.98 -8.98
CA ILE A 3 21.80 -10.16 -7.78
C ILE A 3 23.27 -9.88 -7.50
N GLU A 4 24.14 -10.89 -7.55
CA GLU A 4 25.57 -10.74 -7.36
C GLU A 4 26.18 -9.75 -8.37
N ARG A 5 25.74 -9.81 -9.62
CA ARG A 5 26.18 -8.86 -10.65
C ARG A 5 25.77 -7.42 -10.37
N VAL A 6 24.59 -7.19 -9.77
CA VAL A 6 24.15 -5.85 -9.39
C VAL A 6 24.98 -5.32 -8.20
N GLU A 7 25.21 -6.14 -7.18
CA GLU A 7 25.94 -5.74 -5.98
C GLU A 7 27.42 -5.46 -6.29
N GLU A 8 28.09 -6.37 -6.96
CA GLU A 8 29.53 -6.28 -7.23
C GLU A 8 29.87 -5.38 -8.43
N ASP A 9 29.22 -5.63 -9.58
CA ASP A 9 29.63 -5.01 -10.86
C ASP A 9 29.03 -3.60 -11.02
N LEU A 10 27.81 -3.37 -10.52
CA LEU A 10 27.08 -2.11 -10.72
C LEU A 10 27.20 -1.20 -9.52
N MET A 11 26.91 -1.70 -8.33
CA MET A 11 26.80 -0.88 -7.12
C MET A 11 28.11 -0.75 -6.38
N GLY A 12 28.97 -1.78 -6.39
CA GLY A 12 30.20 -1.84 -5.62
C GLY A 12 29.97 -1.85 -4.10
N LYS A 13 28.76 -2.24 -3.67
CA LYS A 13 28.35 -2.34 -2.28
C LYS A 13 27.26 -3.39 -2.12
N GLU A 14 27.19 -4.00 -0.94
CA GLU A 14 26.15 -4.96 -0.57
C GLU A 14 24.76 -4.30 -0.60
N ARG A 15 23.76 -5.10 -0.96
CA ARG A 15 22.35 -4.67 -0.96
C ARG A 15 21.85 -4.55 0.49
N PRO A 16 21.19 -3.43 0.84
CA PRO A 16 20.52 -3.31 2.13
C PRO A 16 19.49 -4.40 2.37
N GLY A 17 19.24 -4.75 3.63
CA GLY A 17 18.19 -5.67 4.02
C GLY A 17 16.80 -5.15 3.70
N ILE A 18 15.79 -6.04 3.66
CA ILE A 18 14.42 -5.67 3.31
C ILE A 18 13.78 -4.66 4.29
N TYR A 19 14.25 -4.62 5.53
CA TYR A 19 13.81 -3.67 6.56
C TYR A 19 14.78 -2.49 6.74
N ASP A 20 15.70 -2.31 5.81
CA ASP A 20 16.56 -1.15 5.79
C ASP A 20 15.86 0.00 5.04
N PRO A 21 15.77 1.21 5.62
CA PRO A 21 15.16 2.36 4.96
C PRO A 21 15.79 2.70 3.59
N TYR A 22 17.05 2.31 3.40
CA TYR A 22 17.79 2.61 2.17
C TYR A 22 17.59 1.59 1.04
N ILE A 23 16.85 0.50 1.22
CA ILE A 23 16.63 -0.50 0.14
C ILE A 23 15.95 0.14 -1.08
N SER A 24 14.96 1.02 -0.85
CA SER A 24 14.26 1.75 -1.91
C SER A 24 15.17 2.74 -2.62
N VAL A 25 16.00 3.46 -1.88
CA VAL A 25 17.02 4.38 -2.45
C VAL A 25 18.02 3.60 -3.30
N TYR A 26 18.49 2.44 -2.80
CA TYR A 26 19.39 1.55 -3.52
C TYR A 26 18.78 1.08 -4.86
N CYS A 27 17.48 0.80 -4.91
CA CYS A 27 16.79 0.42 -6.15
C CYS A 27 16.84 1.54 -7.20
N ILE A 28 16.53 2.78 -6.81
CA ILE A 28 16.54 3.92 -7.74
C ILE A 28 17.98 4.25 -8.16
N GLU A 29 18.95 4.21 -7.23
CA GLU A 29 20.37 4.35 -7.54
C GLU A 29 20.85 3.31 -8.56
N ALA A 30 20.47 2.05 -8.36
CA ALA A 30 20.83 0.97 -9.30
C ALA A 30 20.26 1.22 -10.69
N GLY A 31 19.00 1.67 -10.78
CA GLY A 31 18.37 2.08 -12.04
C GLY A 31 19.14 3.19 -12.75
N ALA A 32 19.53 4.23 -12.03
CA ALA A 32 20.31 5.34 -12.58
C ALA A 32 21.70 4.89 -13.08
N LYS A 33 22.42 4.09 -12.29
CA LYS A 33 23.72 3.53 -12.70
C LYS A 33 23.61 2.56 -13.88
N LEU A 34 22.53 1.80 -13.94
CA LEU A 34 22.30 0.88 -15.06
C LEU A 34 22.04 1.65 -16.35
N LEU A 35 21.21 2.70 -16.31
CA LEU A 35 20.92 3.56 -17.44
C LEU A 35 22.18 4.30 -17.96
N GLN A 36 23.15 4.58 -17.10
CA GLN A 36 24.46 5.14 -17.53
C GLN A 36 25.28 4.16 -18.38
N ARG A 37 25.08 2.86 -18.22
CA ARG A 37 25.85 1.82 -18.91
C ARG A 37 25.17 1.25 -20.14
N GLU A 38 23.84 1.16 -20.09
CA GLU A 38 23.04 0.46 -21.08
C GLU A 38 21.78 1.28 -21.42
N HIS A 39 21.31 1.15 -22.65
CA HIS A 39 20.06 1.78 -23.08
C HIS A 39 18.85 0.88 -22.76
N PHE A 40 17.80 1.48 -22.22
CA PHE A 40 16.52 0.82 -21.95
C PHE A 40 15.38 1.66 -22.53
N ASP A 41 14.46 1.01 -23.21
CA ASP A 41 13.23 1.66 -23.69
C ASP A 41 12.27 1.94 -22.53
N ILE A 42 12.19 1.02 -21.56
CA ILE A 42 11.35 1.12 -20.37
C ILE A 42 12.10 0.55 -19.16
N MET A 43 12.06 1.25 -18.04
CA MET A 43 12.51 0.77 -16.73
C MET A 43 11.35 0.89 -15.73
N TYR A 44 11.11 -0.17 -14.97
CA TYR A 44 10.20 -0.16 -13.82
C TYR A 44 11.01 -0.34 -12.55
N LEU A 45 11.06 0.73 -11.73
CA LEU A 45 11.80 0.76 -10.48
C LEU A 45 10.77 0.82 -9.34
N THR A 46 10.70 -0.26 -8.57
CA THR A 46 9.76 -0.39 -7.46
C THR A 46 10.45 -0.22 -6.12
N THR A 47 9.79 0.44 -5.19
CA THR A 47 10.26 0.67 -3.81
C THR A 47 9.41 -0.12 -2.83
N THR A 48 9.85 -0.21 -1.57
CA THR A 48 9.03 -0.68 -0.46
C THR A 48 8.48 0.51 0.30
N ASP A 49 7.37 0.32 0.99
CA ASP A 49 6.72 1.33 1.83
C ASP A 49 7.13 1.25 3.33
N PHE A 50 8.23 0.57 3.62
CA PHE A 50 8.75 0.39 4.99
C PHE A 50 8.91 1.71 5.74
N VAL A 51 9.45 2.75 5.06
CA VAL A 51 9.65 4.07 5.65
C VAL A 51 8.31 4.73 5.98
N GLN A 52 7.32 4.61 5.09
CA GLN A 52 5.99 5.20 5.26
C GLN A 52 5.20 4.52 6.38
N HIS A 53 5.43 3.22 6.62
CA HIS A 53 4.87 2.52 7.79
C HIS A 53 5.44 3.00 9.13
N LYS A 54 6.67 3.52 9.14
CA LYS A 54 7.35 3.96 10.35
C LYS A 54 7.22 5.45 10.63
N TYR A 55 7.31 6.28 9.59
CA TYR A 55 7.51 7.72 9.72
C TYR A 55 6.41 8.50 9.03
N ALA A 56 5.80 9.43 9.77
CA ALA A 56 4.79 10.31 9.22
C ALA A 56 5.38 11.30 8.19
N PRO A 57 4.59 11.74 7.20
CA PRO A 57 5.00 12.82 6.31
C PRO A 57 5.46 14.06 7.10
N GLY A 58 6.57 14.65 6.67
CA GLY A 58 7.16 15.82 7.33
C GLY A 58 8.11 15.50 8.49
N SER A 59 8.23 14.24 8.94
CA SER A 59 9.28 13.84 9.88
C SER A 59 10.67 13.97 9.26
N VAL A 60 11.69 14.05 10.10
CA VAL A 60 13.09 14.17 9.64
C VAL A 60 13.47 12.96 8.79
N GLU A 61 13.11 11.76 9.23
CA GLU A 61 13.40 10.49 8.56
C GLU A 61 12.68 10.36 7.22
N ALA A 62 11.38 10.71 7.17
CA ALA A 62 10.62 10.69 5.91
C ALA A 62 11.18 11.71 4.91
N ASN A 63 11.54 12.91 5.36
CA ASN A 63 12.12 13.94 4.50
C ASN A 63 13.52 13.56 4.01
N ASP A 64 14.37 12.96 4.85
CA ASP A 64 15.68 12.44 4.44
C ASP A 64 15.55 11.36 3.37
N PHE A 65 14.64 10.42 3.59
CA PHE A 65 14.33 9.36 2.61
C PHE A 65 13.89 9.94 1.27
N LEU A 66 12.88 10.83 1.27
CA LEU A 66 12.37 11.44 0.04
C LEU A 66 13.41 12.29 -0.68
N SER A 67 14.27 13.00 0.07
CA SER A 67 15.36 13.79 -0.53
C SER A 67 16.38 12.91 -1.26
N LYS A 68 16.63 11.70 -0.76
CA LYS A 68 17.54 10.75 -1.43
C LYS A 68 16.89 10.12 -2.69
N ILE A 69 15.59 9.83 -2.62
CA ILE A 69 14.83 9.40 -3.82
C ILE A 69 14.86 10.50 -4.88
N ASP A 70 14.53 11.74 -4.51
CA ASP A 70 14.54 12.91 -5.41
C ASP A 70 15.91 13.14 -6.06
N TYR A 71 17.00 13.00 -5.28
CA TYR A 71 18.36 13.08 -5.81
C TYR A 71 18.58 12.10 -6.97
N TRP A 72 18.21 10.83 -6.81
CA TRP A 72 18.43 9.81 -7.83
C TRP A 72 17.46 9.93 -9.01
N LEU A 73 16.24 10.42 -8.79
CA LEU A 73 15.33 10.80 -9.87
C LEU A 73 15.92 11.97 -10.69
N GLY A 74 16.58 12.93 -10.02
CA GLY A 74 17.32 14.00 -10.68
C GLY A 74 18.50 13.48 -11.53
N GLU A 75 19.19 12.43 -11.09
CA GLU A 75 20.25 11.79 -11.90
C GLU A 75 19.65 11.10 -13.15
N LEU A 76 18.51 10.41 -13.02
CA LEU A 76 17.78 9.84 -14.15
C LEU A 76 17.30 10.92 -15.14
N ASP A 77 16.81 12.06 -14.66
CA ASP A 77 16.41 13.21 -15.51
C ASP A 77 17.59 13.76 -16.31
N LYS A 78 18.78 13.88 -15.69
CA LYS A 78 20.01 14.31 -16.39
C LYS A 78 20.45 13.36 -17.51
N LEU A 79 20.12 12.08 -17.38
CA LEU A 79 20.36 11.07 -18.42
C LEU A 79 19.31 11.09 -19.54
N GLY A 80 18.32 12.01 -19.46
CA GLY A 80 17.29 12.17 -20.48
C GLY A 80 16.06 11.29 -20.30
N ALA A 81 15.93 10.58 -19.17
CA ALA A 81 14.77 9.75 -18.91
C ALA A 81 13.48 10.59 -18.80
N ILE A 82 12.39 10.08 -19.35
CA ILE A 82 11.04 10.55 -19.06
C ILE A 82 10.58 9.76 -17.82
N ILE A 83 10.31 10.46 -16.73
CA ILE A 83 10.03 9.87 -15.43
C ILE A 83 8.57 10.08 -15.06
N GLY A 84 7.91 9.01 -14.64
CA GLY A 84 6.61 9.05 -13.98
C GLY A 84 6.70 8.36 -12.63
N VAL A 85 6.15 8.99 -11.60
CA VAL A 85 6.11 8.47 -10.23
C VAL A 85 4.67 8.36 -9.77
N THR A 86 4.32 7.19 -9.23
CA THR A 86 3.04 6.97 -8.58
C THR A 86 3.21 6.03 -7.38
N ALA A 87 2.11 5.77 -6.67
CA ALA A 87 2.05 4.77 -5.61
C ALA A 87 0.85 3.83 -5.85
N ASP A 88 0.87 2.68 -5.21
CA ASP A 88 -0.23 1.71 -5.21
C ASP A 88 -1.32 2.11 -4.20
N HIS A 89 -0.96 2.75 -3.08
CA HIS A 89 -1.86 3.25 -2.05
C HIS A 89 -1.25 4.41 -1.26
N GLY A 90 -2.10 5.10 -0.48
CA GLY A 90 -1.70 6.04 0.55
C GLY A 90 -1.38 5.34 1.89
N MET A 91 -1.15 6.13 2.95
CA MET A 91 -0.77 5.63 4.27
C MET A 91 -1.35 6.51 5.38
N GLU A 92 -2.00 5.88 6.38
CA GLU A 92 -2.62 6.59 7.51
C GLU A 92 -2.12 6.09 8.87
N ALA A 93 -2.20 6.95 9.88
CA ALA A 93 -1.98 6.53 11.26
C ALA A 93 -3.19 5.73 11.77
N LYS A 94 -2.91 4.56 12.36
CA LYS A 94 -3.91 3.57 12.79
C LYS A 94 -3.84 3.36 14.31
N THR A 95 -3.97 4.45 15.05
CA THR A 95 -3.75 4.46 16.51
C THR A 95 -4.90 5.12 17.26
N ASN A 96 -5.07 4.70 18.50
CA ASN A 96 -5.87 5.39 19.50
C ASN A 96 -5.19 6.71 19.90
N ALA A 97 -5.89 7.53 20.67
CA ALA A 97 -5.36 8.81 21.17
C ALA A 97 -4.11 8.66 22.08
N ASP A 98 -3.92 7.50 22.69
CA ASP A 98 -2.75 7.15 23.50
C ASP A 98 -1.57 6.58 22.70
N GLY A 99 -1.72 6.49 21.37
CA GLY A 99 -0.70 5.97 20.45
C GLY A 99 -0.72 4.45 20.27
N THR A 100 -1.56 3.71 21.00
CA THR A 100 -1.69 2.25 20.83
C THR A 100 -2.42 1.91 19.52
N PRO A 101 -2.13 0.76 18.88
CA PRO A 101 -2.83 0.32 17.68
C PRO A 101 -4.35 0.22 17.88
N LYS A 102 -5.14 0.83 17.00
CA LYS A 102 -6.60 0.73 16.99
C LYS A 102 -7.05 -0.41 16.08
N VAL A 103 -7.38 -1.56 16.67
CA VAL A 103 -7.70 -2.79 15.95
C VAL A 103 -9.11 -3.28 16.23
N ARG A 104 -9.83 -3.72 15.19
CA ARG A 104 -11.09 -4.47 15.29
C ARG A 104 -10.82 -5.93 14.89
N PHE A 105 -10.91 -6.85 15.86
CA PHE A 105 -10.70 -8.29 15.64
C PHE A 105 -12.01 -8.93 15.20
N ILE A 106 -12.23 -8.99 13.89
CA ILE A 106 -13.55 -9.31 13.29
C ILE A 106 -13.99 -10.73 13.57
N GLU A 107 -13.08 -11.73 13.54
CA GLU A 107 -13.44 -13.12 13.86
C GLU A 107 -13.94 -13.26 15.32
N ASP A 108 -13.26 -12.64 16.27
CA ASP A 108 -13.68 -12.66 17.67
C ASP A 108 -15.01 -11.94 17.89
N LEU A 109 -15.18 -10.77 17.26
CA LEU A 109 -16.42 -9.98 17.38
C LEU A 109 -17.63 -10.74 16.84
N LEU A 110 -17.49 -11.41 15.69
CA LEU A 110 -18.56 -12.23 15.11
C LEU A 110 -18.81 -13.52 15.90
N ASN A 111 -17.77 -14.17 16.42
CA ASN A 111 -17.90 -15.35 17.29
C ASN A 111 -18.70 -15.04 18.56
N GLN A 112 -18.53 -13.83 19.15
CA GLN A 112 -19.35 -13.36 20.28
C GLN A 112 -20.85 -13.23 19.93
N GLN A 113 -21.17 -13.08 18.65
CA GLN A 113 -22.55 -13.06 18.13
C GLN A 113 -23.01 -14.44 17.64
N CYS A 114 -22.26 -15.51 17.90
CA CYS A 114 -22.51 -16.85 17.38
C CYS A 114 -22.53 -16.91 15.84
N ILE A 115 -21.71 -16.09 15.18
CA ILE A 115 -21.53 -16.05 13.72
C ILE A 115 -20.11 -16.53 13.40
N PRO A 116 -19.90 -17.84 13.24
CA PRO A 116 -18.58 -18.38 12.92
C PRO A 116 -18.15 -17.96 11.52
N SER A 117 -16.92 -17.45 11.43
CA SER A 117 -16.42 -16.88 10.20
C SER A 117 -14.90 -16.93 10.12
N ARG A 118 -14.37 -16.73 8.92
CA ARG A 118 -12.94 -16.60 8.65
C ARG A 118 -12.64 -15.28 7.96
N VAL A 119 -11.74 -14.49 8.54
CA VAL A 119 -11.24 -13.27 7.94
C VAL A 119 -9.94 -13.54 7.17
N ILE A 120 -9.87 -13.07 5.94
CA ILE A 120 -8.62 -13.02 5.14
C ILE A 120 -8.19 -11.56 5.07
N LEU A 121 -6.97 -11.30 5.50
CA LEU A 121 -6.31 -9.99 5.39
C LEU A 121 -5.42 -9.98 4.15
N PRO A 122 -5.29 -8.86 3.44
CA PRO A 122 -4.50 -8.80 2.19
C PRO A 122 -3.01 -9.11 2.41
N ILE A 123 -2.48 -8.70 3.56
CA ILE A 123 -1.05 -8.87 3.87
C ILE A 123 -0.88 -10.15 4.70
N THR A 124 -0.32 -11.18 4.09
CA THR A 124 -0.16 -12.52 4.70
C THR A 124 1.25 -13.08 4.59
N ASP A 125 2.21 -12.29 4.06
CA ASP A 125 3.61 -12.71 3.92
C ASP A 125 4.37 -12.71 5.26
N PRO A 126 5.53 -13.36 5.34
CA PRO A 126 6.32 -13.42 6.58
C PRO A 126 7.02 -12.10 6.94
N TYR A 127 7.00 -11.09 6.07
CA TYR A 127 7.67 -9.80 6.26
C TYR A 127 6.76 -8.73 6.88
N VAL A 128 5.95 -9.11 7.87
CA VAL A 128 4.91 -8.25 8.47
C VAL A 128 5.33 -7.54 9.76
N VAL A 129 6.61 -7.49 10.06
CA VAL A 129 7.11 -7.00 11.36
C VAL A 129 6.71 -5.55 11.65
N HIS A 130 6.63 -4.71 10.63
CA HIS A 130 6.40 -3.26 10.77
C HIS A 130 4.93 -2.84 10.72
N HIS A 131 4.02 -3.73 10.32
CA HIS A 131 2.58 -3.44 10.25
C HIS A 131 1.70 -4.54 10.86
N GLY A 132 2.27 -5.64 11.37
CA GLY A 132 1.56 -6.71 12.07
C GLY A 132 0.49 -7.43 11.26
N ALA A 133 0.54 -7.40 9.92
CA ALA A 133 -0.53 -7.83 9.00
C ALA A 133 -1.87 -7.08 9.22
N LEU A 134 -1.82 -5.85 9.75
CA LEU A 134 -2.97 -5.03 10.10
C LEU A 134 -3.18 -3.92 9.07
N GLY A 135 -4.33 -3.90 8.42
CA GLY A 135 -4.73 -2.89 7.44
C GLY A 135 -6.19 -2.49 7.60
N GLY A 136 -6.65 -1.55 6.78
CA GLY A 136 -8.04 -1.06 6.79
C GLY A 136 -9.02 -1.90 5.98
N TYR A 137 -8.61 -3.06 5.44
CA TYR A 137 -9.41 -3.92 4.56
C TYR A 137 -9.36 -5.37 5.04
N GLY A 138 -10.49 -6.07 4.94
CA GLY A 138 -10.57 -7.52 5.16
C GLY A 138 -11.69 -8.14 4.35
N THR A 139 -11.49 -9.40 3.92
CA THR A 139 -12.55 -10.22 3.33
C THR A 139 -13.02 -11.25 4.34
N LEU A 140 -14.31 -11.49 4.38
CA LEU A 140 -14.96 -12.37 5.34
C LEU A 140 -15.66 -13.52 4.63
N TYR A 141 -15.43 -14.74 5.10
CA TYR A 141 -16.09 -15.97 4.69
C TYR A 141 -16.93 -16.50 5.86
N LEU A 142 -18.24 -16.67 5.67
CA LEU A 142 -19.16 -17.18 6.66
C LEU A 142 -19.25 -18.71 6.55
N GLU A 143 -19.32 -19.41 7.69
CA GLU A 143 -19.61 -20.85 7.68
C GLU A 143 -21.08 -21.13 7.35
N ASP A 144 -21.98 -20.22 7.72
CA ASP A 144 -23.42 -20.30 7.42
C ASP A 144 -23.89 -19.04 6.67
N GLN A 145 -24.20 -19.20 5.40
CA GLN A 145 -24.67 -18.12 4.51
C GLN A 145 -26.01 -17.49 4.94
N SER A 146 -26.82 -18.19 5.72
CA SER A 146 -28.07 -17.64 6.27
C SER A 146 -27.82 -16.48 7.24
N GLN A 147 -26.61 -16.36 7.77
CA GLN A 147 -26.19 -15.31 8.71
C GLN A 147 -25.63 -14.04 8.03
N LEU A 148 -25.56 -14.00 6.70
CA LEU A 148 -24.97 -12.89 5.94
C LEU A 148 -25.53 -11.53 6.36
N THR A 149 -26.87 -11.42 6.40
CA THR A 149 -27.55 -10.15 6.74
C THR A 149 -27.27 -9.73 8.18
N ALA A 150 -27.25 -10.68 9.11
CA ALA A 150 -26.96 -10.41 10.51
C ALA A 150 -25.50 -9.98 10.72
N ALA A 151 -24.56 -10.67 10.07
CA ALA A 151 -23.15 -10.33 10.09
C ALA A 151 -22.89 -8.91 9.54
N LYS A 152 -23.46 -8.59 8.36
CA LYS A 152 -23.35 -7.27 7.75
C LYS A 152 -23.89 -6.17 8.66
N ALA A 153 -25.09 -6.36 9.20
CA ALA A 153 -25.72 -5.37 10.08
C ALA A 153 -24.93 -5.15 11.37
N TYR A 154 -24.42 -6.22 11.99
CA TYR A 154 -23.60 -6.13 13.18
C TYR A 154 -22.30 -5.36 12.92
N LEU A 155 -21.57 -5.74 11.87
CA LEU A 155 -20.30 -5.09 11.53
C LEU A 155 -20.46 -3.61 11.17
N GLN A 156 -21.52 -3.24 10.45
CA GLN A 156 -21.83 -1.84 10.12
C GLN A 156 -22.12 -0.97 11.36
N GLY A 157 -22.54 -1.57 12.47
CA GLY A 157 -22.78 -0.86 13.73
C GLY A 157 -21.53 -0.65 14.59
N LEU A 158 -20.38 -1.21 14.22
CA LEU A 158 -19.17 -1.11 15.01
C LEU A 158 -18.45 0.21 14.78
N ASP A 159 -18.01 0.83 15.88
CA ASP A 159 -17.10 1.98 15.82
C ASP A 159 -15.80 1.59 15.09
N GLY A 160 -15.35 2.44 14.17
CA GLY A 160 -14.15 2.21 13.38
C GLY A 160 -14.37 1.37 12.10
N ILE A 161 -15.58 0.84 11.88
CA ILE A 161 -15.96 0.22 10.60
C ILE A 161 -16.74 1.24 9.78
N GLU A 162 -16.21 1.59 8.61
CA GLU A 162 -16.81 2.60 7.74
C GLU A 162 -17.79 1.99 6.75
N THR A 163 -17.42 0.87 6.14
CA THR A 163 -18.19 0.26 5.06
C THR A 163 -18.17 -1.28 5.17
N VAL A 164 -19.33 -1.90 5.01
CA VAL A 164 -19.46 -3.36 4.87
C VAL A 164 -20.25 -3.65 3.60
N LEU A 165 -19.64 -4.32 2.65
CA LEU A 165 -20.22 -4.65 1.35
C LEU A 165 -20.42 -6.16 1.24
N THR A 166 -21.51 -6.57 0.59
CA THR A 166 -21.63 -7.95 0.09
C THR A 166 -20.66 -8.19 -1.04
N ASN A 167 -20.45 -9.46 -1.41
CA ASN A 167 -19.62 -9.82 -2.55
C ASN A 167 -19.99 -9.01 -3.81
N ASP A 168 -21.26 -9.04 -4.23
CA ASP A 168 -21.73 -8.34 -5.44
C ASP A 168 -21.52 -6.82 -5.39
N GLU A 169 -21.77 -6.21 -4.21
CA GLU A 169 -21.53 -4.78 -4.00
C GLU A 169 -20.04 -4.44 -4.14
N ALA A 170 -19.16 -5.28 -3.58
CA ALA A 170 -17.71 -5.07 -3.62
C ALA A 170 -17.14 -5.32 -5.02
N VAL A 171 -17.61 -6.34 -5.73
CA VAL A 171 -17.26 -6.59 -7.14
C VAL A 171 -17.56 -5.36 -7.99
N THR A 172 -18.76 -4.82 -7.83
CA THR A 172 -19.20 -3.64 -8.60
C THR A 172 -18.41 -2.39 -8.25
N ARG A 173 -18.14 -2.17 -6.95
CA ARG A 173 -17.49 -0.94 -6.46
C ARG A 173 -15.98 -0.93 -6.71
N PHE A 174 -15.31 -2.07 -6.54
CA PHE A 174 -13.85 -2.17 -6.56
C PHE A 174 -13.30 -2.93 -7.76
N GLU A 175 -14.15 -3.43 -8.66
CA GLU A 175 -13.74 -4.20 -9.84
C GLU A 175 -12.91 -5.45 -9.46
N LEU A 176 -13.21 -6.07 -8.32
CA LEU A 176 -12.52 -7.24 -7.79
C LEU A 176 -13.15 -8.56 -8.30
N PRO A 177 -12.39 -9.65 -8.41
CA PRO A 177 -12.90 -10.94 -8.84
C PRO A 177 -13.79 -11.56 -7.74
N SER A 178 -15.04 -11.89 -8.10
CA SER A 178 -16.07 -12.37 -7.15
C SER A 178 -15.69 -13.66 -6.42
N ASP A 179 -14.89 -14.52 -7.04
CA ASP A 179 -14.44 -15.80 -6.49
C ASP A 179 -13.35 -15.69 -5.43
N ARG A 180 -12.87 -14.45 -5.12
CA ARG A 180 -11.69 -14.23 -4.25
C ARG A 180 -11.89 -13.26 -3.10
N ILE A 181 -13.05 -12.65 -2.98
CA ILE A 181 -13.32 -11.59 -1.99
C ILE A 181 -14.29 -11.99 -0.88
N GLY A 182 -14.60 -13.27 -0.73
CA GLY A 182 -15.47 -13.78 0.32
C GLY A 182 -16.94 -13.34 0.18
N ASP A 183 -17.68 -13.47 1.26
CA ASP A 183 -19.11 -13.15 1.35
C ASP A 183 -19.35 -11.68 1.67
N LEU A 184 -18.47 -11.11 2.51
CA LEU A 184 -18.45 -9.70 2.87
C LEU A 184 -17.04 -9.11 2.71
N VAL A 185 -16.98 -7.86 2.29
CA VAL A 185 -15.80 -7.00 2.34
C VAL A 185 -16.01 -5.95 3.41
N VAL A 186 -15.04 -5.80 4.31
CA VAL A 186 -15.09 -4.88 5.42
C VAL A 186 -13.99 -3.84 5.26
N LEU A 187 -14.36 -2.56 5.35
CA LEU A 187 -13.45 -1.43 5.32
C LEU A 187 -13.52 -0.68 6.64
N ALA A 188 -12.37 -0.43 7.23
CA ALA A 188 -12.23 0.39 8.42
C ALA A 188 -12.11 1.88 8.08
N ASP A 189 -12.38 2.74 9.05
CA ASP A 189 -12.13 4.18 8.97
C ASP A 189 -10.62 4.50 8.89
N ALA A 190 -10.30 5.78 8.67
CA ALA A 190 -8.93 6.25 8.52
C ALA A 190 -8.01 5.86 9.68
N SER A 191 -8.53 5.75 10.91
CA SER A 191 -7.75 5.51 12.12
C SER A 191 -7.73 4.08 12.62
N THR A 192 -8.54 3.18 12.03
CA THR A 192 -8.77 1.81 12.51
C THR A 192 -8.16 0.78 11.56
N THR A 193 -7.73 -0.34 12.11
CA THR A 193 -7.33 -1.53 11.34
C THR A 193 -8.25 -2.71 11.62
N ILE A 194 -8.26 -3.66 10.70
CA ILE A 194 -8.95 -4.95 10.81
C ILE A 194 -7.92 -6.02 11.13
N GLY A 195 -8.18 -6.79 12.19
CA GLY A 195 -7.44 -7.98 12.57
C GLY A 195 -8.35 -9.21 12.58
N ARG A 196 -7.75 -10.40 12.62
CA ARG A 196 -8.47 -11.66 12.76
C ARG A 196 -8.90 -11.88 14.20
N THR A 197 -7.94 -12.32 15.03
CA THR A 197 -8.05 -12.50 16.48
C THR A 197 -6.82 -11.92 17.16
N PRO A 198 -6.86 -11.51 18.45
CA PRO A 198 -5.68 -10.98 19.14
C PRO A 198 -4.47 -11.92 19.11
N SER A 199 -4.70 -13.23 19.23
CA SER A 199 -3.63 -14.24 19.22
C SER A 199 -2.95 -14.43 17.86
N TRP A 200 -3.55 -13.92 16.78
CA TRP A 200 -3.03 -14.06 15.44
C TRP A 200 -2.04 -12.95 15.09
N HIS A 201 -2.03 -11.85 15.86
CA HIS A 201 -1.19 -10.68 15.60
C HIS A 201 -0.22 -10.43 16.76
N ASP A 202 1.03 -10.11 16.43
CA ASP A 202 2.04 -9.70 17.41
C ASP A 202 1.98 -8.17 17.60
N LEU A 203 1.07 -7.72 18.46
CA LEU A 203 0.87 -6.29 18.71
C LEU A 203 2.06 -5.62 19.39
N ASP A 204 2.95 -6.39 20.06
CA ASP A 204 4.15 -5.82 20.67
C ASP A 204 5.11 -5.23 19.65
N LYS A 205 5.10 -5.73 18.42
CA LYS A 205 5.92 -5.21 17.32
C LYS A 205 5.44 -3.86 16.77
N VAL A 206 4.21 -3.47 17.06
CA VAL A 206 3.57 -2.22 16.57
C VAL A 206 3.08 -1.31 17.68
N LYS A 207 3.45 -1.58 18.93
CA LYS A 207 3.00 -0.83 20.12
C LYS A 207 3.48 0.63 20.17
N GLU A 208 4.55 0.97 19.46
CA GLU A 208 5.09 2.34 19.39
C GLU A 208 4.38 3.23 18.35
N GLY A 209 3.32 2.73 17.79
CA GLY A 209 2.53 3.36 16.75
C GLY A 209 2.39 2.45 15.54
N LEU A 210 1.24 2.53 14.89
CA LEU A 210 0.94 1.79 13.68
C LEU A 210 0.55 2.78 12.58
N ARG A 211 1.24 2.71 11.45
CA ARG A 211 0.81 3.32 10.20
C ARG A 211 0.54 2.20 9.21
N SER A 212 -0.59 2.27 8.52
CA SER A 212 -1.00 1.24 7.57
C SER A 212 -1.99 1.79 6.55
N HIS A 213 -2.47 0.93 5.66
CA HIS A 213 -3.29 1.27 4.51
C HIS A 213 -4.46 0.29 4.32
N GLY A 214 -5.20 0.39 3.21
CA GLY A 214 -6.25 -0.55 2.82
C GLY A 214 -7.68 -0.01 2.90
N GLY A 215 -7.92 1.14 3.54
CA GLY A 215 -9.21 1.84 3.53
C GLY A 215 -9.35 2.78 2.33
N GLU A 216 -10.55 3.32 2.12
CA GLU A 216 -10.83 4.27 1.02
C GLU A 216 -10.00 5.56 1.12
N TYR A 217 -9.60 5.95 2.30
CA TYR A 217 -8.71 7.09 2.56
C TYR A 217 -7.33 6.94 1.91
N CYS A 218 -6.93 5.72 1.58
CA CYS A 218 -5.64 5.43 0.96
C CYS A 218 -5.69 5.38 -0.58
N GLN A 219 -6.82 5.70 -1.21
CA GLN A 219 -6.99 5.62 -2.67
C GLN A 219 -6.31 6.77 -3.42
N VAL A 220 -6.19 7.95 -2.79
CA VAL A 220 -5.55 9.09 -3.45
C VAL A 220 -4.04 8.94 -3.38
N VAL A 221 -3.42 8.82 -4.55
CA VAL A 221 -1.97 8.65 -4.71
C VAL A 221 -1.39 9.72 -5.64
N PRO A 222 -0.09 10.03 -5.53
CA PRO A 222 0.53 10.97 -6.45
C PRO A 222 0.61 10.42 -7.88
N MET A 223 0.60 11.32 -8.86
CA MET A 223 1.00 11.06 -10.24
C MET A 223 1.86 12.23 -10.71
N ILE A 224 3.17 12.02 -10.75
CA ILE A 224 4.18 13.08 -10.94
C ILE A 224 4.99 12.77 -12.20
N PHE A 225 5.27 13.78 -13.00
CA PHE A 225 6.10 13.70 -14.21
C PHE A 225 7.20 14.74 -14.18
N ASN A 226 8.40 14.39 -14.69
CA ASN A 226 9.52 15.33 -14.82
C ASN A 226 9.47 16.20 -16.08
N LYS A 227 8.58 15.92 -17.03
CA LYS A 227 8.39 16.67 -18.25
C LYS A 227 6.96 17.20 -18.34
N LYS A 228 6.78 18.29 -19.10
CA LYS A 228 5.46 18.86 -19.35
C LYS A 228 4.65 17.94 -20.26
N LEU A 229 3.45 17.61 -19.82
CA LEU A 229 2.49 16.84 -20.62
C LEU A 229 1.89 17.64 -21.78
N LYS A 230 1.43 16.96 -22.81
CA LYS A 230 0.50 17.52 -23.80
C LYS A 230 -0.79 17.97 -23.11
N GLN A 231 -1.46 18.97 -23.67
CA GLN A 231 -2.59 19.63 -23.02
C GLN A 231 -3.74 18.67 -22.67
N ASP A 232 -4.09 17.75 -23.55
CA ASP A 232 -5.14 16.74 -23.34
C ASP A 232 -4.83 15.78 -22.18
N TYR A 233 -3.55 15.43 -21.99
CA TYR A 233 -3.09 14.63 -20.86
C TYR A 233 -3.05 15.42 -19.56
N ASP A 234 -2.63 16.68 -19.63
CA ASP A 234 -2.64 17.59 -18.48
C ASP A 234 -4.07 17.83 -17.98
N ASP A 235 -5.00 18.11 -18.88
CA ASP A 235 -6.43 18.29 -18.58
C ASP A 235 -7.02 17.02 -17.94
N ARG A 236 -6.66 15.84 -18.44
CA ARG A 236 -7.08 14.55 -17.85
C ARG A 236 -6.52 14.34 -16.44
N LEU A 237 -5.26 14.69 -16.22
CA LEU A 237 -4.63 14.60 -14.89
C LEU A 237 -5.31 15.53 -13.89
N VAL A 238 -5.56 16.79 -14.29
CA VAL A 238 -6.23 17.80 -13.45
C VAL A 238 -7.67 17.42 -13.13
N SER A 239 -8.37 16.71 -14.04
CA SER A 239 -9.74 16.24 -13.79
C SER A 239 -9.88 15.25 -12.64
N GLY A 240 -8.78 14.66 -12.17
CA GLY A 240 -8.76 13.67 -11.06
C GLY A 240 -9.39 12.32 -11.41
N THR A 241 -9.61 12.02 -12.71
CA THR A 241 -10.20 10.75 -13.16
C THR A 241 -9.16 9.68 -13.48
N CYS A 242 -7.87 9.99 -13.31
CA CYS A 242 -6.78 9.05 -13.57
C CYS A 242 -6.64 8.02 -12.45
N ARG A 243 -6.24 6.82 -12.82
CA ARG A 243 -5.82 5.75 -11.91
C ARG A 243 -4.29 5.59 -11.98
N ASN A 244 -3.68 5.03 -10.95
CA ASN A 244 -2.22 4.85 -10.90
C ASN A 244 -1.66 4.08 -12.12
N PHE A 245 -2.37 3.08 -12.64
CA PHE A 245 -1.94 2.32 -13.82
C PHE A 245 -2.01 3.14 -15.13
N ASP A 246 -2.74 4.24 -15.20
CA ASP A 246 -2.73 5.16 -16.34
C ASP A 246 -1.35 5.77 -16.57
N LEU A 247 -0.46 5.74 -15.56
CA LEU A 247 0.91 6.22 -15.65
C LEU A 247 1.64 5.69 -16.90
N PHE A 248 1.48 4.40 -17.22
CA PHE A 248 2.10 3.80 -18.41
C PHE A 248 1.60 4.41 -19.72
N HIS A 249 0.30 4.70 -19.79
CA HIS A 249 -0.29 5.36 -20.94
C HIS A 249 0.21 6.81 -21.09
N PHE A 250 0.33 7.53 -19.97
CA PHE A 250 0.88 8.88 -19.95
C PHE A 250 2.34 8.89 -20.37
N LEU A 251 3.18 8.00 -19.84
CA LEU A 251 4.59 7.91 -20.21
C LEU A 251 4.81 7.58 -21.69
N SER A 252 3.94 6.77 -22.28
CA SER A 252 4.07 6.33 -23.67
C SER A 252 3.53 7.34 -24.70
N ASN A 253 2.60 8.22 -24.32
CA ASN A 253 1.84 9.03 -25.28
C ASN A 253 1.72 10.52 -24.89
N GLY A 254 1.98 10.88 -23.63
CA GLY A 254 1.67 12.19 -23.07
C GLY A 254 2.72 13.28 -23.35
N PHE A 255 3.82 12.96 -24.05
CA PHE A 255 4.92 13.90 -24.32
C PHE A 255 5.12 14.15 -25.80
#